data_a7c667c8b3d76134c0296a62a3371d8c
#
_entry.id   a7c667c8b3d76134c0296a62a3371d8c
#
_cell.length_a   1.000
_cell.length_b   1.000
_cell.length_c   1.000
_cell.angle_alpha   90.00
_cell.angle_beta   90.00
_cell.angle_gamma   90.00
#
_symmetry.space_group_name_H-M   'P 1'
#
loop_
_entity.id
_entity.type
_entity.pdbx_description
1 polymer ?
#
loop_
_entity_poly.entity_id
_entity_poly.type
_entity_poly.pdbx_seq_one_letter_code
_entity_poly.pdbx_strand_id
1 'polypeptide(L)'
;MGGMDAADAIDAADAVDAMDAVDAVDAIDAVDASDAMDAFDVRDALGSFDATGQSFISMPPAPWAKADPADSLYRLAREALSRGDYKRAAEIFHRIPERYPQSAYAGQALYYEAFSLYRSGGDDDLTAARDRLNQLKQRYPAIAKKDGALLQTRVCGELAKRGDESCAASISNTAEGGDDVTSGQTRRLPDSQGKSCSLDADEKTDDRIAALNALLQMDADRAMPILQKVLARRDPCSVALRRKAVFLVSQKRTDQTANILMSVARSDPDQEVREQAVFWLSQVPGSTGLLEEILKGNSDENIKEKALFSLSQQNEPRAQQILRDFAMRDTESEDLRDKAIFWLGQRRSSENTEFLRTLYSRLTNQDLREKVLFSLSQQRGVGNEQWLMNIAVNPKEDIELRKKALFWAGQSGVAIPELSRVYDRMGDSEMKEQVIFVLSQRQSDRTAMDKLFDIAKNEKDPELRKKAIFWLGQSRDPRVQQFLLDLINR
;
A
#
# COMPACT_ATOMS: atom_id res chain seq x y z
N MET A 1 -0.63 28.76 31.74
CA MET A 1 -0.21 27.41 31.36
C MET A 1 -1.48 26.66 30.93
N GLY A 2 -1.94 26.88 29.71
CA GLY A 2 -3.04 26.13 29.09
C GLY A 2 -2.39 25.04 28.25
N GLY A 3 -2.70 23.79 28.58
CA GLY A 3 -2.28 22.64 27.76
C GLY A 3 -2.92 22.76 26.38
N MET A 4 -2.16 22.43 25.36
CA MET A 4 -2.71 22.17 24.02
C MET A 4 -3.70 21.01 24.17
N ASP A 5 -4.94 21.19 23.70
CA ASP A 5 -5.95 20.15 23.73
C ASP A 5 -5.54 18.97 22.84
N ALA A 6 -5.90 17.77 23.28
CA ALA A 6 -5.63 16.52 22.53
C ALA A 6 -6.24 16.52 21.11
N ALA A 7 -7.23 17.38 20.83
CA ALA A 7 -7.81 17.58 19.52
C ALA A 7 -6.84 18.21 18.50
N ASP A 8 -5.95 19.11 18.95
CA ASP A 8 -4.96 19.76 18.09
C ASP A 8 -3.84 18.80 17.63
N ALA A 9 -3.64 17.68 18.36
CA ALA A 9 -2.70 16.64 18.00
C ALA A 9 -3.27 15.64 16.97
N ILE A 10 -4.60 15.50 16.91
CA ILE A 10 -5.29 14.57 16.02
C ILE A 10 -5.23 15.06 14.57
N ASP A 11 -5.40 16.38 14.33
CA ASP A 11 -5.29 16.96 12.97
C ASP A 11 -3.88 16.85 12.37
N ALA A 12 -2.85 16.84 13.22
CA ALA A 12 -1.48 16.62 12.77
C ALA A 12 -1.18 15.13 12.50
N ALA A 13 -1.87 14.22 13.21
CA ALA A 13 -1.76 12.78 13.02
C ALA A 13 -2.41 12.34 11.69
N ASP A 14 -3.60 12.86 11.37
CA ASP A 14 -4.28 12.57 10.10
C ASP A 14 -3.46 12.99 8.85
N ALA A 15 -2.69 14.06 8.99
CA ALA A 15 -1.82 14.51 7.91
C ALA A 15 -0.53 13.67 7.78
N VAL A 16 -0.06 13.08 8.89
CA VAL A 16 1.08 12.15 8.90
C VAL A 16 0.67 10.79 8.33
N ASP A 17 -0.56 10.33 8.61
CA ASP A 17 -1.11 9.10 8.00
C ASP A 17 -1.23 9.22 6.48
N ALA A 18 -1.54 10.42 5.96
CA ALA A 18 -1.55 10.69 4.53
C ALA A 18 -0.13 10.65 3.91
N MET A 19 0.93 10.95 4.68
CA MET A 19 2.32 10.81 4.23
C MET A 19 2.80 9.37 4.22
N ASP A 20 2.38 8.54 5.17
CA ASP A 20 2.68 7.09 5.17
C ASP A 20 2.02 6.38 3.97
N ALA A 21 0.86 6.87 3.52
CA ALA A 21 0.23 6.39 2.29
C ALA A 21 1.04 6.75 1.01
N VAL A 22 1.78 7.86 1.01
CA VAL A 22 2.65 8.26 -0.12
C VAL A 22 3.91 7.39 -0.17
N ASP A 23 4.51 7.06 0.97
CA ASP A 23 5.67 6.17 1.03
C ASP A 23 5.31 4.72 0.62
N ALA A 24 4.05 4.29 0.85
CA ALA A 24 3.54 3.01 0.38
C ALA A 24 3.34 2.98 -1.16
N VAL A 25 3.08 4.13 -1.78
CA VAL A 25 2.86 4.24 -3.24
C VAL A 25 4.17 4.26 -4.01
N ASP A 26 5.24 4.88 -3.47
CA ASP A 26 6.59 4.80 -4.08
C ASP A 26 7.15 3.37 -4.11
N ALA A 27 6.61 2.46 -3.27
CA ALA A 27 6.91 1.03 -3.31
C ALA A 27 6.22 0.28 -4.47
N ILE A 28 5.24 0.88 -5.13
CA ILE A 28 4.42 0.25 -6.19
C ILE A 28 5.04 0.45 -7.59
N ASP A 29 5.94 1.41 -7.81
CA ASP A 29 6.53 1.71 -9.12
C ASP A 29 7.50 0.62 -9.68
N ALA A 30 7.70 -0.49 -8.95
CA ALA A 30 8.61 -1.58 -9.36
C ALA A 30 7.93 -2.96 -9.43
N VAL A 31 6.60 -3.04 -9.58
CA VAL A 31 5.85 -4.29 -9.45
C VAL A 31 5.78 -5.04 -10.77
N ASP A 32 6.47 -6.18 -10.84
CA ASP A 32 6.25 -7.24 -11.83
C ASP A 32 4.91 -7.95 -11.52
N ALA A 33 4.25 -8.54 -12.51
CA ALA A 33 2.89 -9.12 -12.39
C ALA A 33 2.73 -10.19 -11.30
N SER A 34 3.83 -10.76 -10.78
CA SER A 34 3.84 -11.69 -9.64
C SER A 34 3.62 -10.98 -8.29
N ASP A 35 3.96 -9.69 -8.17
CA ASP A 35 3.81 -8.90 -6.94
C ASP A 35 2.41 -8.32 -6.78
N ALA A 36 1.59 -8.43 -7.81
CA ALA A 36 0.25 -7.87 -7.85
C ALA A 36 -0.74 -8.56 -6.89
N MET A 37 -0.50 -9.80 -6.47
CA MET A 37 -1.30 -10.47 -5.43
C MET A 37 -1.10 -9.84 -4.06
N ASP A 38 0.10 -9.28 -3.80
CA ASP A 38 0.45 -8.69 -2.50
C ASP A 38 -0.06 -7.25 -2.33
N ALA A 39 -0.42 -6.57 -3.44
CA ALA A 39 -0.98 -5.22 -3.38
C ALA A 39 -2.35 -5.13 -2.66
N PHE A 40 -3.02 -6.28 -2.46
CA PHE A 40 -4.27 -6.37 -1.69
C PHE A 40 -4.06 -6.41 -0.17
N ASP A 41 -2.88 -6.85 0.30
CA ASP A 41 -2.52 -6.79 1.72
C ASP A 41 -2.17 -5.36 2.19
N VAL A 42 -2.03 -4.41 1.28
CA VAL A 42 -1.90 -2.98 1.63
C VAL A 42 -3.14 -2.49 2.38
N ARG A 43 -4.32 -3.12 2.19
CA ARG A 43 -5.52 -2.80 2.97
C ARG A 43 -5.39 -3.21 4.44
N ASP A 44 -4.71 -4.32 4.74
CA ASP A 44 -4.41 -4.73 6.12
C ASP A 44 -3.31 -3.88 6.76
N ALA A 45 -2.41 -3.32 5.96
CA ALA A 45 -1.43 -2.35 6.43
C ALA A 45 -2.03 -0.94 6.62
N LEU A 46 -3.10 -0.60 5.90
CA LEU A 46 -3.82 0.68 5.99
C LEU A 46 -5.12 0.60 6.79
N GLY A 47 -5.61 -0.58 7.13
CA GLY A 47 -7.00 -0.81 7.59
C GLY A 47 -7.20 -1.47 8.94
N SER A 48 -6.18 -1.71 9.75
CA SER A 48 -6.43 -2.15 11.14
C SER A 48 -6.45 -0.97 12.10
N PHE A 49 -7.46 -0.11 11.95
CA PHE A 49 -7.93 0.72 13.06
C PHE A 49 -8.85 -0.14 13.92
N ASP A 50 -8.50 -0.28 15.19
CA ASP A 50 -9.48 -0.78 16.15
C ASP A 50 -10.51 0.32 16.49
N ALA A 51 -11.61 -0.08 17.14
CA ALA A 51 -12.67 0.83 17.57
C ALA A 51 -12.23 1.93 18.58
N THR A 52 -10.93 2.05 18.87
CA THR A 52 -10.33 3.03 19.79
C THR A 52 -9.41 4.02 19.06
N GLY A 53 -9.27 3.92 17.72
CA GLY A 53 -8.49 4.88 16.93
C GLY A 53 -6.97 4.78 17.11
N GLN A 54 -6.45 3.71 17.69
CA GLN A 54 -5.01 3.49 17.80
C GLN A 54 -4.51 2.65 16.63
N SER A 55 -3.80 3.29 15.72
CA SER A 55 -3.01 2.61 14.69
C SER A 55 -1.92 1.77 15.35
N PHE A 56 -2.01 0.44 15.23
CA PHE A 56 -0.92 -0.47 15.55
C PHE A 56 0.06 -0.66 14.38
N ILE A 57 0.32 0.37 13.59
CA ILE A 57 1.63 0.50 13.01
C ILE A 57 2.52 0.64 14.26
N SER A 58 3.43 -0.31 14.52
CA SER A 58 4.42 -0.09 15.55
C SER A 58 5.25 1.11 15.08
N MET A 59 4.76 2.29 15.43
CA MET A 59 5.54 3.51 15.31
C MET A 59 6.88 3.18 15.94
N PRO A 60 7.99 3.48 15.28
CA PRO A 60 9.27 3.46 15.96
C PRO A 60 9.02 4.19 17.27
N PRO A 61 9.53 3.65 18.42
CA PRO A 61 9.39 4.33 19.69
C PRO A 61 9.74 5.77 19.42
N ALA A 62 8.87 6.68 19.85
CA ALA A 62 8.88 8.07 19.44
C ALA A 62 10.33 8.55 19.28
N PRO A 63 10.73 9.27 18.23
CA PRO A 63 12.14 9.61 17.93
C PRO A 63 12.87 10.35 19.07
N TRP A 64 12.28 10.40 20.22
CA TRP A 64 12.62 11.08 21.45
C TRP A 64 12.80 10.15 22.65
N ALA A 65 12.99 8.84 22.45
CA ALA A 65 13.52 8.00 23.52
C ALA A 65 14.97 8.44 23.80
N LYS A 66 15.11 9.63 24.43
CA LYS A 66 16.42 10.24 24.81
C LYS A 66 17.32 9.30 25.59
N ALA A 67 16.84 8.15 26.01
CA ALA A 67 17.54 7.11 26.75
C ALA A 67 17.97 5.91 25.88
N ASP A 68 17.51 5.78 24.61
CA ASP A 68 17.93 4.64 23.78
C ASP A 68 19.24 4.98 23.04
N PRO A 69 20.33 4.23 23.31
CA PRO A 69 21.64 4.52 22.73
C PRO A 69 21.71 4.35 21.20
N ALA A 70 20.72 3.67 20.59
CA ALA A 70 20.64 3.46 19.15
C ALA A 70 19.81 4.53 18.40
N ASP A 71 19.10 5.42 19.11
CA ASP A 71 18.18 6.40 18.51
C ASP A 71 18.84 7.24 17.39
N SER A 72 20.04 7.75 17.62
CA SER A 72 20.76 8.55 16.62
C SER A 72 21.12 7.76 15.36
N LEU A 73 21.52 6.49 15.51
CA LEU A 73 21.83 5.60 14.38
C LEU A 73 20.56 5.23 13.62
N TYR A 74 19.48 4.95 14.34
CA TYR A 74 18.20 4.61 13.73
C TYR A 74 17.67 5.76 12.88
N ARG A 75 17.70 6.99 13.39
CA ARG A 75 17.29 8.19 12.62
C ARG A 75 18.15 8.41 11.39
N LEU A 76 19.48 8.27 11.52
CA LEU A 76 20.39 8.40 10.38
C LEU A 76 20.15 7.35 9.31
N ALA A 77 19.83 6.10 9.71
CA ALA A 77 19.48 5.02 8.81
C ALA A 77 18.14 5.31 8.08
N ARG A 78 17.13 5.80 8.81
CA ARG A 78 15.85 6.22 8.24
C ARG A 78 16.00 7.37 7.24
N GLU A 79 16.88 8.33 7.53
CA GLU A 79 17.19 9.42 6.62
C GLU A 79 17.85 8.93 5.33
N ALA A 80 18.80 7.99 5.42
CA ALA A 80 19.41 7.37 4.23
C ALA A 80 18.36 6.61 3.41
N LEU A 81 17.47 5.88 4.09
CA LEU A 81 16.36 5.15 3.45
C LEU A 81 15.41 6.09 2.70
N SER A 82 14.98 7.20 3.31
CA SER A 82 14.08 8.17 2.68
C SER A 82 14.68 8.88 1.46
N ARG A 83 16.01 8.94 1.37
CA ARG A 83 16.75 9.46 0.21
C ARG A 83 16.96 8.44 -0.91
N GLY A 84 16.53 7.17 -0.70
CA GLY A 84 16.77 6.08 -1.64
C GLY A 84 18.22 5.54 -1.61
N ASP A 85 19.04 5.94 -0.63
CA ASP A 85 20.39 5.43 -0.45
C ASP A 85 20.34 4.09 0.32
N TYR A 86 19.83 3.06 -0.37
CA TYR A 86 19.54 1.77 0.24
C TYR A 86 20.78 1.06 0.77
N LYS A 87 21.92 1.14 0.08
CA LYS A 87 23.17 0.51 0.56
C LYS A 87 23.61 1.11 1.87
N ARG A 88 23.65 2.44 1.94
CA ARG A 88 24.03 3.16 3.16
C ARG A 88 23.01 2.94 4.29
N ALA A 89 21.71 2.90 3.97
CA ALA A 89 20.68 2.60 4.95
C ALA A 89 20.89 1.20 5.55
N ALA A 90 21.10 0.17 4.73
CA ALA A 90 21.40 -1.20 5.17
C ALA A 90 22.60 -1.27 6.09
N GLU A 91 23.72 -0.61 5.73
CA GLU A 91 24.93 -0.58 6.56
C GLU A 91 24.71 0.05 7.95
N ILE A 92 23.90 1.11 8.01
CA ILE A 92 23.64 1.78 9.29
C ILE A 92 22.66 0.97 10.13
N PHE A 93 21.57 0.44 9.53
CA PHE A 93 20.62 -0.45 10.23
C PHE A 93 21.33 -1.70 10.78
N HIS A 94 22.25 -2.28 10.02
CA HIS A 94 23.04 -3.43 10.42
C HIS A 94 23.76 -3.23 11.77
N ARG A 95 24.32 -2.06 11.99
CA ARG A 95 25.09 -1.73 13.22
C ARG A 95 24.23 -1.67 14.48
N ILE A 96 22.92 -1.49 14.34
CA ILE A 96 22.03 -1.30 15.50
C ILE A 96 21.87 -2.60 16.30
N PRO A 97 21.43 -3.73 15.73
CA PRO A 97 21.29 -4.97 16.49
C PRO A 97 22.62 -5.57 16.93
N GLU A 98 23.73 -5.24 16.27
CA GLU A 98 25.07 -5.68 16.66
C GLU A 98 25.60 -4.90 17.86
N ARG A 99 25.49 -3.57 17.82
CA ARG A 99 26.05 -2.70 18.83
C ARG A 99 25.13 -2.48 20.04
N TYR A 100 23.81 -2.53 19.78
CA TYR A 100 22.78 -2.25 20.77
C TYR A 100 21.66 -3.31 20.73
N PRO A 101 21.97 -4.58 21.07
CA PRO A 101 21.01 -5.69 20.95
C PRO A 101 19.80 -5.56 21.88
N GLN A 102 19.87 -4.72 22.91
CA GLN A 102 18.80 -4.42 23.87
C GLN A 102 18.01 -3.15 23.51
N SER A 103 18.36 -2.46 22.43
CA SER A 103 17.63 -1.30 21.95
C SER A 103 16.22 -1.68 21.54
N ALA A 104 15.25 -0.80 21.81
CA ALA A 104 13.89 -0.94 21.32
C ALA A 104 13.82 -0.93 19.77
N TYR A 105 14.82 -0.34 19.12
CA TYR A 105 14.94 -0.30 17.66
C TYR A 105 15.56 -1.56 17.03
N ALA A 106 16.15 -2.47 17.82
CA ALA A 106 16.95 -3.56 17.26
C ALA A 106 16.14 -4.49 16.32
N GLY A 107 14.90 -4.80 16.66
CA GLY A 107 14.02 -5.62 15.80
C GLY A 107 13.60 -4.90 14.51
N GLN A 108 13.23 -3.64 14.63
CA GLN A 108 12.87 -2.82 13.44
C GLN A 108 14.09 -2.56 12.55
N ALA A 109 15.28 -2.39 13.14
CA ALA A 109 16.50 -2.22 12.37
C ALA A 109 16.80 -3.45 11.50
N LEU A 110 16.59 -4.67 12.01
CA LEU A 110 16.73 -5.89 11.20
C LEU A 110 15.74 -5.92 10.02
N TYR A 111 14.51 -5.49 10.26
CA TYR A 111 13.50 -5.39 9.20
C TYR A 111 13.90 -4.39 8.11
N TYR A 112 14.27 -3.15 8.51
CA TYR A 112 14.65 -2.11 7.55
C TYR A 112 16.01 -2.38 6.88
N GLU A 113 16.92 -3.11 7.53
CA GLU A 113 18.13 -3.62 6.89
C GLU A 113 17.77 -4.57 5.75
N ALA A 114 16.92 -5.56 6.02
CA ALA A 114 16.45 -6.51 5.00
C ALA A 114 15.70 -5.81 3.86
N PHE A 115 14.84 -4.83 4.17
CA PHE A 115 14.14 -4.03 3.18
C PHE A 115 15.11 -3.23 2.30
N SER A 116 16.10 -2.60 2.89
CA SER A 116 17.10 -1.80 2.17
C SER A 116 17.95 -2.68 1.24
N LEU A 117 18.35 -3.87 1.69
CA LEU A 117 19.07 -4.86 0.89
C LEU A 117 18.19 -5.37 -0.27
N TYR A 118 16.92 -5.64 -0.03
CA TYR A 118 15.96 -6.01 -1.08
C TYR A 118 15.84 -4.93 -2.16
N ARG A 119 15.75 -3.67 -1.76
CA ARG A 119 15.67 -2.51 -2.67
C ARG A 119 16.97 -2.24 -3.43
N SER A 120 18.11 -2.65 -2.89
CA SER A 120 19.41 -2.62 -3.58
C SER A 120 19.48 -3.61 -4.75
N GLY A 121 18.81 -4.76 -4.64
CA GLY A 121 18.53 -5.68 -5.74
C GLY A 121 19.69 -6.55 -6.25
N GLY A 122 20.88 -6.50 -5.63
CA GLY A 122 22.00 -7.38 -5.95
C GLY A 122 21.78 -8.82 -5.46
N ASP A 123 22.40 -9.82 -6.10
CA ASP A 123 22.26 -11.23 -5.71
C ASP A 123 22.76 -11.48 -4.28
N ASP A 124 23.90 -10.89 -3.93
CA ASP A 124 24.45 -10.95 -2.57
C ASP A 124 23.54 -10.19 -1.57
N ASP A 125 22.98 -9.06 -1.99
CA ASP A 125 22.10 -8.25 -1.18
C ASP A 125 20.77 -8.98 -0.89
N LEU A 126 20.19 -9.66 -1.88
CA LEU A 126 18.98 -10.47 -1.70
C LEU A 126 19.21 -11.66 -0.76
N THR A 127 20.35 -12.32 -0.90
CA THR A 127 20.74 -13.41 0.00
C THR A 127 20.92 -12.89 1.43
N ALA A 128 21.57 -11.76 1.60
CA ALA A 128 21.73 -11.10 2.89
C ALA A 128 20.37 -10.66 3.46
N ALA A 129 19.46 -10.13 2.64
CA ALA A 129 18.09 -9.76 3.06
C ALA A 129 17.34 -10.95 3.64
N ARG A 130 17.35 -12.11 2.95
CA ARG A 130 16.77 -13.35 3.47
C ARG A 130 17.34 -13.74 4.82
N ASP A 131 18.66 -13.67 4.99
CA ASP A 131 19.34 -14.06 6.22
C ASP A 131 18.97 -13.11 7.39
N ARG A 132 18.78 -11.80 7.11
CA ARG A 132 18.29 -10.84 8.10
C ARG A 132 16.83 -11.10 8.50
N LEU A 133 15.98 -11.46 7.57
CA LEU A 133 14.60 -11.84 7.87
C LEU A 133 14.52 -13.14 8.69
N ASN A 134 15.38 -14.10 8.43
CA ASN A 134 15.50 -15.29 9.25
C ASN A 134 15.96 -14.97 10.69
N GLN A 135 16.90 -14.05 10.86
CA GLN A 135 17.32 -13.55 12.18
C GLN A 135 16.18 -12.79 12.88
N LEU A 136 15.42 -11.97 12.13
CA LEU A 136 14.25 -11.28 12.65
C LEU A 136 13.22 -12.27 13.18
N LYS A 137 12.93 -13.34 12.43
CA LYS A 137 12.00 -14.40 12.82
C LYS A 137 12.43 -15.12 14.10
N GLN A 138 13.72 -15.36 14.26
CA GLN A 138 14.28 -16.04 15.44
C GLN A 138 14.31 -15.16 16.68
N ARG A 139 14.70 -13.89 16.55
CA ARG A 139 14.94 -12.99 17.69
C ARG A 139 13.73 -12.13 18.04
N TYR A 140 12.91 -11.75 17.05
CA TYR A 140 11.79 -10.82 17.20
C TYR A 140 10.53 -11.35 16.48
N PRO A 141 9.97 -12.50 16.92
CA PRO A 141 8.89 -13.19 16.20
C PRO A 141 7.63 -12.36 16.03
N ALA A 142 7.34 -11.42 16.93
CA ALA A 142 6.19 -10.54 16.82
C ALA A 142 6.31 -9.57 15.62
N ILE A 143 7.50 -8.96 15.41
CA ILE A 143 7.78 -8.08 14.27
C ILE A 143 7.86 -8.89 12.98
N ALA A 144 8.51 -10.06 13.03
CA ALA A 144 8.61 -10.94 11.88
C ALA A 144 7.24 -11.38 11.35
N LYS A 145 6.29 -11.65 12.27
CA LYS A 145 4.93 -12.06 11.91
C LYS A 145 4.13 -10.91 11.30
N LYS A 146 4.29 -9.69 11.80
CA LYS A 146 3.54 -8.52 11.36
C LYS A 146 4.11 -7.92 10.06
N ASP A 147 5.39 -7.61 10.06
CA ASP A 147 6.02 -6.80 9.00
C ASP A 147 6.99 -7.62 8.13
N GLY A 148 7.55 -8.73 8.69
CA GLY A 148 8.59 -9.53 8.05
C GLY A 148 8.10 -10.56 7.05
N ALA A 149 6.88 -11.08 7.20
CA ALA A 149 6.38 -12.20 6.38
C ALA A 149 6.26 -11.82 4.90
N LEU A 150 5.66 -10.66 4.61
CA LEU A 150 5.49 -10.14 3.26
C LEU A 150 6.85 -9.88 2.58
N LEU A 151 7.77 -9.23 3.29
CA LEU A 151 9.11 -8.96 2.76
C LEU A 151 9.89 -10.26 2.53
N GLN A 152 9.72 -11.27 3.40
CA GLN A 152 10.31 -12.60 3.22
C GLN A 152 9.84 -13.23 1.91
N THR A 153 8.54 -13.17 1.62
CA THR A 153 7.96 -13.70 0.38
C THR A 153 8.53 -12.98 -0.84
N ARG A 154 8.65 -11.65 -0.80
CA ARG A 154 9.23 -10.86 -1.90
C ARG A 154 10.70 -11.18 -2.16
N VAL A 155 11.51 -11.21 -1.10
CA VAL A 155 12.95 -11.56 -1.18
C VAL A 155 13.11 -12.97 -1.74
N CYS A 156 12.32 -13.93 -1.23
CA CYS A 156 12.33 -15.29 -1.75
C CYS A 156 11.83 -15.37 -3.20
N GLY A 157 10.87 -14.51 -3.62
CA GLY A 157 10.43 -14.39 -5.00
C GLY A 157 11.56 -14.05 -5.95
N GLU A 158 12.35 -13.05 -5.60
CA GLU A 158 13.49 -12.64 -6.41
C GLU A 158 14.60 -13.69 -6.44
N LEU A 159 14.89 -14.32 -5.31
CA LEU A 159 15.89 -15.39 -5.21
C LEU A 159 15.47 -16.64 -6.00
N ALA A 160 14.19 -17.02 -5.95
CA ALA A 160 13.65 -18.15 -6.72
C ALA A 160 13.72 -17.92 -8.24
N LYS A 161 13.44 -16.71 -8.72
CA LYS A 161 13.63 -16.32 -10.14
C LYS A 161 15.09 -16.49 -10.58
N ARG A 162 16.04 -16.41 -9.65
CA ARG A 162 17.48 -16.55 -9.87
C ARG A 162 18.02 -17.95 -9.58
N GLY A 163 17.13 -18.90 -9.29
CA GLY A 163 17.46 -20.34 -9.15
C GLY A 163 17.68 -20.81 -7.71
N ASP A 164 17.29 -20.02 -6.68
CA ASP A 164 17.34 -20.48 -5.29
C ASP A 164 16.17 -21.44 -5.01
N GLU A 165 16.49 -22.75 -4.99
CA GLU A 165 15.52 -23.82 -4.77
C GLU A 165 14.86 -23.76 -3.38
N SER A 166 15.56 -23.26 -2.37
CA SER A 166 15.04 -23.17 -1.00
C SER A 166 13.97 -22.08 -0.89
N CYS A 167 14.17 -20.97 -1.58
CA CYS A 167 13.21 -19.90 -1.69
C CYS A 167 12.02 -20.29 -2.59
N ALA A 168 12.26 -20.96 -3.71
CA ALA A 168 11.20 -21.49 -4.55
C ALA A 168 10.25 -22.42 -3.75
N ALA A 169 10.82 -23.31 -2.94
CA ALA A 169 10.05 -24.17 -2.04
C ALA A 169 9.32 -23.39 -0.93
N SER A 170 9.94 -22.31 -0.42
CA SER A 170 9.33 -21.46 0.61
C SER A 170 8.13 -20.67 0.08
N ILE A 171 8.20 -20.16 -1.15
CA ILE A 171 7.09 -19.44 -1.79
C ILE A 171 5.92 -20.37 -2.06
N SER A 172 6.18 -21.57 -2.55
CA SER A 172 5.14 -22.57 -2.71
C SER A 172 4.40 -22.85 -1.39
N ASN A 173 5.13 -22.82 -0.29
CA ASN A 173 4.55 -23.02 1.05
C ASN A 173 3.79 -21.77 1.57
N THR A 174 4.19 -20.56 1.16
CA THR A 174 3.58 -19.30 1.64
C THR A 174 2.36 -18.92 0.79
N ALA A 175 2.37 -19.22 -0.51
CA ALA A 175 1.21 -19.06 -1.39
C ALA A 175 0.02 -19.94 -0.99
N GLU A 176 0.25 -20.90 -0.08
CA GLU A 176 -0.76 -21.82 0.45
C GLU A 176 -1.13 -21.55 1.91
N GLY A 177 -0.42 -20.69 2.60
CA GLY A 177 -0.60 -20.34 4.01
C GLY A 177 -0.93 -18.88 4.23
N GLY A 178 -2.04 -18.41 3.66
CA GLY A 178 -2.70 -17.18 4.10
C GLY A 178 -3.41 -17.42 5.42
N ASP A 179 -2.79 -16.96 6.51
CA ASP A 179 -3.32 -16.59 7.81
C ASP A 179 -4.31 -17.52 8.56
N ASP A 180 -3.80 -18.20 9.53
CA ASP A 180 -4.20 -17.92 10.93
C ASP A 180 -3.22 -18.54 11.93
N VAL A 181 -2.36 -17.71 12.55
CA VAL A 181 -1.55 -18.14 13.67
C VAL A 181 -2.19 -17.65 14.97
N THR A 182 -3.34 -18.22 15.30
CA THR A 182 -3.76 -18.31 16.69
C THR A 182 -4.24 -19.72 16.97
N SER A 183 -3.47 -20.37 17.83
CA SER A 183 -3.78 -21.63 18.52
C SER A 183 -3.95 -22.88 17.64
N GLY A 184 -3.04 -23.82 17.82
CA GLY A 184 -3.03 -25.18 17.30
C GLY A 184 -4.31 -25.99 17.48
N GLN A 185 -5.31 -25.67 16.68
CA GLN A 185 -6.44 -26.53 16.42
C GLN A 185 -6.62 -26.61 14.90
N THR A 186 -6.06 -27.66 14.30
CA THR A 186 -6.41 -28.06 12.95
C THR A 186 -7.93 -28.17 12.84
N ARG A 187 -8.55 -27.25 12.09
CA ARG A 187 -9.97 -27.35 11.73
C ARG A 187 -10.13 -28.57 10.81
N ARG A 188 -10.61 -29.66 11.38
CA ARG A 188 -10.99 -30.82 10.62
C ARG A 188 -12.45 -30.68 10.19
N LEU A 189 -12.70 -30.62 8.90
CA LEU A 189 -14.05 -30.73 8.33
C LEU A 189 -14.28 -32.15 7.84
N PRO A 190 -15.46 -32.75 8.09
CA PRO A 190 -15.78 -34.06 7.57
C PRO A 190 -15.98 -33.99 6.05
N ASP A 191 -15.38 -34.92 5.31
CA ASP A 191 -15.68 -35.13 3.90
C ASP A 191 -17.06 -35.81 3.74
N SER A 192 -17.52 -35.95 2.50
CA SER A 192 -18.79 -36.63 2.18
C SER A 192 -18.83 -38.09 2.57
N GLN A 193 -17.72 -38.66 3.07
CA GLN A 193 -17.62 -40.05 3.57
C GLN A 193 -17.32 -40.14 5.07
N GLY A 194 -17.39 -38.99 5.81
CA GLY A 194 -17.15 -38.95 7.24
C GLY A 194 -15.66 -38.98 7.64
N LYS A 195 -14.71 -38.85 6.70
CA LYS A 195 -13.29 -38.70 6.99
C LYS A 195 -12.96 -37.24 7.24
N SER A 196 -12.28 -36.97 8.35
CA SER A 196 -11.78 -35.62 8.60
C SER A 196 -10.61 -35.32 7.67
N CYS A 197 -10.71 -34.29 6.85
CA CYS A 197 -9.59 -33.75 6.10
C CYS A 197 -8.88 -32.64 6.87
N SER A 198 -7.56 -32.57 6.77
CA SER A 198 -6.81 -31.38 7.09
C SER A 198 -7.01 -30.40 5.94
N LEU A 199 -7.49 -29.18 6.22
CA LEU A 199 -7.55 -28.11 5.22
C LEU A 199 -6.13 -27.65 4.82
N ASP A 200 -5.16 -27.93 5.69
CA ASP A 200 -3.73 -27.68 5.49
C ASP A 200 -3.02 -29.01 5.12
N ALA A 201 -3.49 -29.68 4.07
CA ALA A 201 -2.71 -30.81 3.53
C ALA A 201 -1.35 -30.25 3.10
N ASP A 202 -0.31 -30.64 3.84
CA ASP A 202 1.06 -30.23 3.58
C ASP A 202 1.38 -30.58 2.12
N GLU A 203 1.54 -29.57 1.26
CA GLU A 203 1.74 -29.76 -0.18
C GLU A 203 2.91 -30.70 -0.49
N LYS A 204 3.87 -30.77 0.42
CA LYS A 204 5.03 -31.66 0.33
C LYS A 204 4.71 -33.12 0.56
N THR A 205 3.60 -33.45 1.22
CA THR A 205 3.23 -34.83 1.60
C THR A 205 1.98 -35.37 0.88
N ASP A 206 1.30 -34.50 0.09
CA ASP A 206 0.12 -34.93 -0.66
C ASP A 206 0.50 -35.40 -2.07
N ASP A 207 0.52 -36.73 -2.27
CA ASP A 207 0.77 -37.38 -3.57
C ASP A 207 -0.13 -36.83 -4.68
N ARG A 208 -1.31 -36.27 -4.36
CA ARG A 208 -2.25 -35.69 -5.31
C ARG A 208 -1.72 -34.34 -5.86
N ILE A 209 -1.10 -33.55 -5.00
CA ILE A 209 -0.45 -32.31 -5.42
C ILE A 209 0.79 -32.60 -6.29
N ALA A 210 1.57 -33.61 -5.88
CA ALA A 210 2.70 -34.06 -6.68
C ALA A 210 2.24 -34.57 -8.08
N ALA A 211 1.14 -35.30 -8.14
CA ALA A 211 0.54 -35.74 -9.40
C ALA A 211 0.05 -34.56 -10.25
N LEU A 212 -0.55 -33.54 -9.64
CA LEU A 212 -0.94 -32.30 -10.35
C LEU A 212 0.28 -31.58 -10.92
N ASN A 213 1.38 -31.46 -10.17
CA ASN A 213 2.61 -30.85 -10.65
C ASN A 213 3.17 -31.59 -11.88
N ALA A 214 3.06 -32.91 -11.94
CA ALA A 214 3.46 -33.68 -13.12
C ALA A 214 2.66 -33.30 -14.38
N LEU A 215 1.43 -32.77 -14.25
CA LEU A 215 0.63 -32.31 -15.40
C LEU A 215 1.23 -31.09 -16.08
N LEU A 216 2.13 -30.32 -15.41
CA LEU A 216 2.86 -29.23 -16.08
C LEU A 216 3.68 -29.73 -17.27
N GLN A 217 4.26 -30.90 -17.15
CA GLN A 217 5.13 -31.50 -18.18
C GLN A 217 4.32 -32.22 -19.27
N MET A 218 3.01 -32.42 -19.09
CA MET A 218 2.17 -33.08 -20.09
C MET A 218 1.65 -32.09 -21.13
N ASP A 219 1.39 -32.60 -22.34
CA ASP A 219 0.68 -31.83 -23.37
C ASP A 219 -0.69 -31.35 -22.87
N ALA A 220 -1.12 -30.16 -23.35
CA ALA A 220 -2.37 -29.55 -22.91
C ALA A 220 -3.58 -30.47 -23.14
N ASP A 221 -3.67 -31.14 -24.29
CA ASP A 221 -4.78 -32.03 -24.64
C ASP A 221 -4.97 -33.18 -23.65
N ARG A 222 -3.89 -33.65 -23.04
CA ARG A 222 -3.90 -34.70 -22.05
C ARG A 222 -4.11 -34.21 -20.63
N ALA A 223 -3.55 -33.03 -20.31
CA ALA A 223 -3.63 -32.42 -18.98
C ALA A 223 -5.01 -31.79 -18.71
N MET A 224 -5.61 -31.08 -19.66
CA MET A 224 -6.85 -30.32 -19.47
C MET A 224 -8.03 -31.16 -19.00
N PRO A 225 -8.32 -32.36 -19.54
CA PRO A 225 -9.43 -33.18 -19.04
C PRO A 225 -9.24 -33.60 -17.58
N ILE A 226 -8.01 -33.80 -17.12
CA ILE A 226 -7.70 -34.15 -15.74
C ILE A 226 -7.93 -32.94 -14.84
N LEU A 227 -7.41 -31.76 -15.22
CA LEU A 227 -7.59 -30.51 -14.49
C LEU A 227 -9.06 -30.13 -14.34
N GLN A 228 -9.87 -30.29 -15.39
CA GLN A 228 -11.32 -30.06 -15.35
C GLN A 228 -12.01 -30.99 -14.36
N LYS A 229 -11.60 -32.28 -14.27
CA LYS A 229 -12.14 -33.22 -13.25
C LYS A 229 -11.79 -32.79 -11.82
N VAL A 230 -10.60 -32.25 -11.60
CA VAL A 230 -10.20 -31.69 -10.31
C VAL A 230 -11.04 -30.47 -9.97
N LEU A 231 -11.19 -29.52 -10.91
CA LEU A 231 -12.00 -28.32 -10.74
C LEU A 231 -13.51 -28.60 -10.57
N ALA A 232 -13.99 -29.76 -11.02
CA ALA A 232 -15.38 -30.18 -10.80
C ALA A 232 -15.66 -30.65 -9.37
N ARG A 233 -14.65 -30.90 -8.55
CA ARG A 233 -14.85 -31.26 -7.14
C ARG A 233 -15.44 -30.08 -6.37
N ARG A 234 -16.31 -30.40 -5.39
CA ARG A 234 -16.99 -29.38 -4.58
C ARG A 234 -16.82 -29.62 -3.07
N ASP A 235 -16.09 -30.68 -2.71
CA ASP A 235 -15.83 -31.01 -1.33
C ASP A 235 -14.77 -30.04 -0.72
N PRO A 236 -14.89 -29.73 0.59
CA PRO A 236 -13.95 -28.83 1.26
C PRO A 236 -12.51 -29.35 1.26
N CYS A 237 -12.30 -30.67 1.21
CA CYS A 237 -10.97 -31.27 1.20
C CYS A 237 -10.23 -31.13 -0.13
N SER A 238 -10.87 -30.64 -1.18
CA SER A 238 -10.28 -30.45 -2.50
C SER A 238 -9.91 -28.98 -2.80
N VAL A 239 -10.03 -28.06 -1.84
CA VAL A 239 -9.74 -26.63 -2.05
C VAL A 239 -8.31 -26.44 -2.55
N ALA A 240 -7.31 -26.97 -1.85
CA ALA A 240 -5.90 -26.87 -2.26
C ALA A 240 -5.66 -27.46 -3.67
N LEU A 241 -6.29 -28.60 -3.97
CA LEU A 241 -6.19 -29.20 -5.30
C LEU A 241 -6.82 -28.32 -6.39
N ARG A 242 -7.97 -27.69 -6.10
CA ARG A 242 -8.64 -26.79 -7.06
C ARG A 242 -7.82 -25.53 -7.28
N ARG A 243 -7.26 -24.90 -6.22
CA ARG A 243 -6.33 -23.77 -6.34
C ARG A 243 -5.17 -24.11 -7.27
N LYS A 244 -4.51 -25.25 -7.02
CA LYS A 244 -3.43 -25.71 -7.88
C LYS A 244 -3.89 -25.96 -9.31
N ALA A 245 -5.05 -26.57 -9.51
CA ALA A 245 -5.60 -26.82 -10.85
C ALA A 245 -5.91 -25.52 -11.61
N VAL A 246 -6.39 -24.46 -10.94
CA VAL A 246 -6.58 -23.11 -11.52
C VAL A 246 -5.28 -22.58 -12.09
N PHE A 247 -4.20 -22.60 -11.31
CA PHE A 247 -2.86 -22.22 -11.77
C PHE A 247 -2.42 -23.06 -12.99
N LEU A 248 -2.55 -24.39 -12.91
CA LEU A 248 -2.11 -25.27 -13.99
C LEU A 248 -2.90 -25.04 -15.30
N VAL A 249 -4.18 -24.76 -15.21
CA VAL A 249 -5.03 -24.39 -16.36
C VAL A 249 -4.50 -23.12 -17.01
N SER A 250 -4.12 -22.09 -16.24
CA SER A 250 -3.59 -20.86 -16.78
C SER A 250 -2.28 -21.04 -17.56
N GLN A 251 -1.45 -22.01 -17.15
CA GLN A 251 -0.18 -22.32 -17.80
C GLN A 251 -0.35 -23.05 -19.14
N LYS A 252 -1.48 -23.72 -19.38
CA LYS A 252 -1.70 -24.53 -20.59
C LYS A 252 -2.11 -23.73 -21.84
N ARG A 253 -2.55 -22.50 -21.68
CA ARG A 253 -2.85 -21.50 -22.76
C ARG A 253 -3.57 -22.11 -23.98
N THR A 254 -4.68 -22.80 -23.71
CA THR A 254 -5.56 -23.33 -24.76
C THR A 254 -6.73 -22.39 -25.02
N ASP A 255 -7.46 -22.55 -26.12
CA ASP A 255 -8.66 -21.78 -26.43
C ASP A 255 -9.75 -21.94 -25.34
N GLN A 256 -9.69 -23.00 -24.54
CA GLN A 256 -10.62 -23.27 -23.46
C GLN A 256 -10.20 -22.64 -22.12
N THR A 257 -8.95 -22.21 -21.98
CA THR A 257 -8.39 -21.72 -20.71
C THR A 257 -9.23 -20.61 -20.12
N ALA A 258 -9.54 -19.57 -20.90
CA ALA A 258 -10.33 -18.44 -20.44
C ALA A 258 -11.74 -18.84 -19.96
N ASN A 259 -12.41 -19.72 -20.71
CA ASN A 259 -13.75 -20.20 -20.37
C ASN A 259 -13.76 -21.07 -19.08
N ILE A 260 -12.74 -21.91 -18.90
CA ILE A 260 -12.61 -22.73 -17.69
C ILE A 260 -12.39 -21.84 -16.47
N LEU A 261 -11.44 -20.89 -16.55
CA LEU A 261 -11.16 -19.95 -15.45
C LEU A 261 -12.39 -19.10 -15.12
N MET A 262 -13.12 -18.61 -16.14
CA MET A 262 -14.36 -17.85 -15.96
C MET A 262 -15.45 -18.70 -15.27
N SER A 263 -15.58 -19.98 -15.64
CA SER A 263 -16.52 -20.90 -14.99
C SER A 263 -16.18 -21.08 -13.51
N VAL A 264 -14.89 -21.25 -13.18
CA VAL A 264 -14.43 -21.40 -11.79
C VAL A 264 -14.67 -20.10 -11.01
N ALA A 265 -14.31 -18.95 -11.58
CA ALA A 265 -14.51 -17.63 -10.96
C ALA A 265 -15.99 -17.37 -10.59
N ARG A 266 -16.92 -17.90 -11.38
CA ARG A 266 -18.35 -17.74 -11.15
C ARG A 266 -18.97 -18.74 -10.18
N SER A 267 -18.44 -19.94 -10.12
CA SER A 267 -19.21 -21.07 -9.54
C SER A 267 -18.45 -21.91 -8.52
N ASP A 268 -17.16 -21.66 -8.27
CA ASP A 268 -16.47 -22.42 -7.22
C ASP A 268 -17.06 -22.07 -5.85
N PRO A 269 -17.30 -23.06 -4.96
CA PRO A 269 -17.83 -22.79 -3.62
C PRO A 269 -16.86 -22.03 -2.72
N ASP A 270 -15.56 -22.17 -2.96
CA ASP A 270 -14.51 -21.52 -2.18
C ASP A 270 -14.17 -20.13 -2.80
N GLN A 271 -14.14 -19.10 -1.93
CA GLN A 271 -13.91 -17.73 -2.35
C GLN A 271 -12.51 -17.56 -2.93
N GLU A 272 -11.49 -18.10 -2.28
CA GLU A 272 -10.11 -17.93 -2.70
C GLU A 272 -9.83 -18.60 -4.05
N VAL A 273 -10.44 -19.78 -4.30
CA VAL A 273 -10.38 -20.42 -5.63
C VAL A 273 -11.02 -19.54 -6.70
N ARG A 274 -12.13 -18.86 -6.40
CA ARG A 274 -12.75 -17.89 -7.34
C ARG A 274 -11.83 -16.70 -7.60
N GLU A 275 -11.27 -16.12 -6.56
CA GLU A 275 -10.36 -14.97 -6.67
C GLU A 275 -9.11 -15.30 -7.50
N GLN A 276 -8.49 -16.46 -7.23
CA GLN A 276 -7.36 -16.94 -8.02
C GLN A 276 -7.73 -17.17 -9.50
N ALA A 277 -8.93 -17.69 -9.76
CA ALA A 277 -9.38 -17.87 -11.13
C ALA A 277 -9.54 -16.53 -11.86
N VAL A 278 -10.02 -15.47 -11.20
CA VAL A 278 -10.07 -14.10 -11.76
C VAL A 278 -8.68 -13.57 -12.04
N PHE A 279 -7.76 -13.74 -11.09
CA PHE A 279 -6.37 -13.31 -11.27
C PHE A 279 -5.72 -14.00 -12.48
N TRP A 280 -5.78 -15.32 -12.56
CA TRP A 280 -5.19 -16.04 -13.68
C TRP A 280 -5.92 -15.77 -15.01
N LEU A 281 -7.23 -15.48 -14.98
CA LEU A 281 -7.97 -15.04 -16.15
C LEU A 281 -7.38 -13.75 -16.73
N SER A 282 -6.91 -12.82 -15.88
CA SER A 282 -6.29 -11.56 -16.32
C SER A 282 -5.00 -11.76 -17.13
N GLN A 283 -4.32 -12.88 -16.94
CA GLN A 283 -3.10 -13.23 -17.65
C GLN A 283 -3.38 -13.90 -19.02
N VAL A 284 -4.65 -14.17 -19.32
CA VAL A 284 -5.04 -14.76 -20.60
C VAL A 284 -5.30 -13.64 -21.63
N PRO A 285 -4.60 -13.61 -22.77
CA PRO A 285 -4.83 -12.60 -23.79
C PRO A 285 -6.31 -12.54 -24.23
N GLY A 286 -6.85 -11.34 -24.38
CA GLY A 286 -8.24 -11.13 -24.81
C GLY A 286 -9.31 -11.36 -23.72
N SER A 287 -8.92 -11.54 -22.46
CA SER A 287 -9.83 -11.79 -21.33
C SER A 287 -10.58 -10.54 -20.85
N THR A 288 -10.27 -9.35 -21.32
CA THR A 288 -10.87 -8.07 -20.90
C THR A 288 -12.40 -8.10 -20.91
N GLY A 289 -13.01 -8.70 -21.93
CA GLY A 289 -14.45 -8.86 -22.01
C GLY A 289 -15.05 -9.75 -20.93
N LEU A 290 -14.33 -10.82 -20.54
CA LEU A 290 -14.75 -11.73 -19.47
C LEU A 290 -14.64 -11.06 -18.08
N LEU A 291 -13.62 -10.25 -17.86
CA LEU A 291 -13.51 -9.45 -16.62
C LEU A 291 -14.64 -8.41 -16.54
N GLU A 292 -15.00 -7.78 -17.66
CA GLU A 292 -16.17 -6.88 -17.73
C GLU A 292 -17.48 -7.60 -17.38
N GLU A 293 -17.65 -8.86 -17.81
CA GLU A 293 -18.81 -9.67 -17.44
C GLU A 293 -18.88 -9.98 -15.93
N ILE A 294 -17.73 -10.19 -15.28
CA ILE A 294 -17.67 -10.34 -13.82
C ILE A 294 -18.17 -9.07 -13.13
N LEU A 295 -17.72 -7.89 -13.59
CA LEU A 295 -18.14 -6.59 -13.03
C LEU A 295 -19.62 -6.25 -13.31
N LYS A 296 -20.23 -6.81 -14.35
CA LYS A 296 -21.66 -6.65 -14.66
C LYS A 296 -22.54 -7.66 -13.94
N GLY A 297 -21.96 -8.78 -13.55
CA GLY A 297 -22.67 -9.86 -12.87
C GLY A 297 -22.96 -9.56 -11.40
N ASN A 298 -23.73 -10.46 -10.78
CA ASN A 298 -24.02 -10.42 -9.35
C ASN A 298 -22.92 -11.19 -8.55
N SER A 299 -21.66 -10.86 -8.85
CA SER A 299 -20.49 -11.39 -8.11
C SER A 299 -20.37 -10.69 -6.75
N ASP A 300 -19.79 -11.39 -5.78
CA ASP A 300 -19.45 -10.74 -4.51
C ASP A 300 -18.40 -9.62 -4.70
N GLU A 301 -18.30 -8.73 -3.71
CA GLU A 301 -17.43 -7.55 -3.81
C GLU A 301 -15.96 -7.92 -3.96
N ASN A 302 -15.49 -8.97 -3.29
CA ASN A 302 -14.10 -9.40 -3.40
C ASN A 302 -13.75 -9.85 -4.83
N ILE A 303 -14.66 -10.56 -5.48
CA ILE A 303 -14.49 -10.99 -6.88
C ILE A 303 -14.49 -9.78 -7.83
N LYS A 304 -15.37 -8.79 -7.61
CA LYS A 304 -15.37 -7.54 -8.37
C LYS A 304 -14.08 -6.75 -8.14
N GLU A 305 -13.59 -6.68 -6.89
CA GLU A 305 -12.33 -6.02 -6.56
C GLU A 305 -11.15 -6.67 -7.29
N LYS A 306 -11.05 -8.00 -7.29
CA LYS A 306 -10.05 -8.73 -8.08
C LYS A 306 -10.16 -8.46 -9.58
N ALA A 307 -11.38 -8.34 -10.12
CA ALA A 307 -11.59 -8.02 -11.53
C ALA A 307 -11.16 -6.57 -11.86
N LEU A 308 -11.43 -5.59 -10.98
CA LEU A 308 -10.96 -4.21 -11.13
C LEU A 308 -9.43 -4.15 -11.12
N PHE A 309 -8.80 -4.82 -10.15
CA PHE A 309 -7.35 -4.96 -10.11
C PHE A 309 -6.81 -5.58 -11.40
N SER A 310 -7.37 -6.71 -11.82
CA SER A 310 -6.97 -7.41 -13.04
C SER A 310 -7.05 -6.52 -14.28
N LEU A 311 -8.11 -5.71 -14.40
CA LEU A 311 -8.27 -4.74 -15.49
C LEU A 311 -7.22 -3.62 -15.42
N SER A 312 -6.83 -3.19 -14.21
CA SER A 312 -5.82 -2.15 -14.04
C SER A 312 -4.45 -2.55 -14.57
N GLN A 313 -4.13 -3.86 -14.51
CA GLN A 313 -2.87 -4.41 -15.00
C GLN A 313 -2.83 -4.58 -16.54
N GLN A 314 -4.00 -4.51 -17.21
CA GLN A 314 -4.06 -4.64 -18.66
C GLN A 314 -3.74 -3.33 -19.37
N ASN A 315 -2.88 -3.42 -20.41
CA ASN A 315 -2.49 -2.24 -21.21
C ASN A 315 -3.52 -1.88 -22.30
N GLU A 316 -4.65 -2.59 -22.37
CA GLU A 316 -5.66 -2.38 -23.39
C GLU A 316 -6.48 -1.11 -23.11
N PRO A 317 -6.73 -0.25 -24.10
CA PRO A 317 -7.59 0.94 -23.93
C PRO A 317 -9.00 0.59 -23.41
N ARG A 318 -9.53 -0.58 -23.79
CA ARG A 318 -10.82 -1.08 -23.34
C ARG A 318 -10.84 -1.34 -21.82
N ALA A 319 -9.77 -1.89 -21.26
CA ALA A 319 -9.68 -2.13 -19.82
C ALA A 319 -9.79 -0.80 -19.04
N GLN A 320 -9.09 0.24 -19.52
CA GLN A 320 -9.18 1.57 -18.92
C GLN A 320 -10.57 2.18 -19.06
N GLN A 321 -11.24 1.96 -20.19
CA GLN A 321 -12.62 2.41 -20.37
C GLN A 321 -13.58 1.72 -19.39
N ILE A 322 -13.43 0.41 -19.19
CA ILE A 322 -14.25 -0.35 -18.24
C ILE A 322 -14.07 0.18 -16.80
N LEU A 323 -12.82 0.48 -16.39
CA LEU A 323 -12.55 1.09 -15.08
C LEU A 323 -13.22 2.47 -14.93
N ARG A 324 -13.16 3.32 -15.97
CA ARG A 324 -13.85 4.63 -15.98
C ARG A 324 -15.36 4.48 -15.86
N ASP A 325 -15.95 3.58 -16.66
CA ASP A 325 -17.38 3.32 -16.63
C ASP A 325 -17.84 2.77 -15.27
N PHE A 326 -16.99 1.92 -14.65
CA PHE A 326 -17.27 1.37 -13.32
C PHE A 326 -17.24 2.44 -12.23
N ALA A 327 -16.23 3.32 -12.22
CA ALA A 327 -16.12 4.42 -11.26
C ALA A 327 -17.35 5.35 -11.27
N MET A 328 -18.08 5.41 -12.39
CA MET A 328 -19.30 6.23 -12.55
C MET A 328 -20.59 5.53 -12.14
N ARG A 329 -20.57 4.23 -11.82
CA ARG A 329 -21.79 3.47 -11.49
C ARG A 329 -22.25 3.75 -10.08
N ASP A 330 -23.34 4.52 -9.94
CA ASP A 330 -23.90 4.83 -8.61
C ASP A 330 -24.61 3.63 -7.94
N THR A 331 -24.79 2.52 -8.67
CA THR A 331 -25.34 1.26 -8.15
C THR A 331 -24.32 0.35 -7.50
N GLU A 332 -23.04 0.62 -7.66
CA GLU A 332 -21.94 -0.13 -7.04
C GLU A 332 -21.57 0.49 -5.68
N SER A 333 -20.98 -0.33 -4.80
CA SER A 333 -20.53 0.16 -3.49
C SER A 333 -19.45 1.25 -3.63
N GLU A 334 -19.41 2.14 -2.64
CA GLU A 334 -18.41 3.21 -2.59
C GLU A 334 -17.00 2.64 -2.55
N ASP A 335 -16.78 1.55 -1.81
CA ASP A 335 -15.50 0.84 -1.72
C ASP A 335 -15.00 0.36 -3.09
N LEU A 336 -15.86 -0.24 -3.89
CA LEU A 336 -15.46 -0.70 -5.23
C LEU A 336 -15.22 0.46 -6.20
N ARG A 337 -16.00 1.53 -6.08
CA ARG A 337 -15.79 2.76 -6.88
C ARG A 337 -14.47 3.44 -6.49
N ASP A 338 -14.15 3.48 -5.20
CA ASP A 338 -12.87 3.94 -4.69
C ASP A 338 -11.70 3.18 -5.32
N LYS A 339 -11.76 1.84 -5.31
CA LYS A 339 -10.75 1.00 -5.98
C LYS A 339 -10.58 1.35 -7.47
N ALA A 340 -11.68 1.53 -8.19
CA ALA A 340 -11.61 1.91 -9.61
C ALA A 340 -10.95 3.29 -9.80
N ILE A 341 -11.28 4.28 -8.95
CA ILE A 341 -10.68 5.62 -8.95
C ILE A 341 -9.19 5.54 -8.64
N PHE A 342 -8.82 4.76 -7.63
CA PHE A 342 -7.43 4.54 -7.25
C PHE A 342 -6.62 3.97 -8.44
N TRP A 343 -7.07 2.89 -9.05
CA TRP A 343 -6.34 2.27 -10.17
C TRP A 343 -6.26 3.17 -11.40
N LEU A 344 -7.27 3.99 -11.68
CA LEU A 344 -7.20 5.02 -12.73
C LEU A 344 -6.13 6.07 -12.42
N GLY A 345 -5.96 6.42 -11.15
CA GLY A 345 -4.94 7.35 -10.66
C GLY A 345 -3.52 6.83 -10.82
N GLN A 346 -3.30 5.53 -10.58
CA GLN A 346 -1.98 4.90 -10.69
C GLN A 346 -1.43 4.90 -12.13
N ARG A 347 -2.31 4.96 -13.11
CA ARG A 347 -1.90 4.97 -14.52
C ARG A 347 -1.78 6.41 -15.04
N ARG A 348 -0.56 6.84 -15.33
CA ARG A 348 -0.27 8.15 -15.92
C ARG A 348 -0.83 8.22 -17.35
N SER A 349 -1.99 8.82 -17.50
CA SER A 349 -2.69 9.00 -18.77
C SER A 349 -3.44 10.33 -18.75
N SER A 350 -3.29 11.13 -19.81
CA SER A 350 -4.04 12.38 -19.96
C SER A 350 -5.57 12.13 -19.98
N GLU A 351 -5.99 11.01 -20.55
CA GLU A 351 -7.41 10.60 -20.55
C GLU A 351 -7.93 10.30 -19.15
N ASN A 352 -7.15 9.58 -18.33
CA ASN A 352 -7.54 9.27 -16.96
C ASN A 352 -7.54 10.54 -16.10
N THR A 353 -6.55 11.43 -16.28
CA THR A 353 -6.49 12.72 -15.60
C THR A 353 -7.75 13.55 -15.87
N GLU A 354 -8.11 13.72 -17.14
CA GLU A 354 -9.28 14.50 -17.53
C GLU A 354 -10.59 13.84 -17.06
N PHE A 355 -10.65 12.53 -17.13
CA PHE A 355 -11.78 11.77 -16.60
C PHE A 355 -11.94 11.98 -15.09
N LEU A 356 -10.85 11.86 -14.30
CA LEU A 356 -10.89 12.04 -12.86
C LEU A 356 -11.31 13.46 -12.46
N ARG A 357 -10.82 14.49 -13.15
CA ARG A 357 -11.26 15.89 -12.95
C ARG A 357 -12.76 16.07 -13.23
N THR A 358 -13.25 15.44 -14.29
CA THR A 358 -14.68 15.45 -14.64
C THR A 358 -15.49 14.68 -13.60
N LEU A 359 -15.02 13.53 -13.18
CA LEU A 359 -15.66 12.70 -12.16
C LEU A 359 -15.79 13.47 -10.83
N TYR A 360 -14.76 14.17 -10.39
CA TYR A 360 -14.78 15.00 -9.18
C TYR A 360 -15.98 15.97 -9.16
N SER A 361 -16.24 16.62 -10.27
CA SER A 361 -17.35 17.58 -10.37
C SER A 361 -18.75 16.93 -10.37
N ARG A 362 -18.84 15.63 -10.64
CA ARG A 362 -20.10 14.86 -10.66
C ARG A 362 -20.40 14.14 -9.37
N LEU A 363 -19.36 13.83 -8.59
CA LEU A 363 -19.51 13.15 -7.32
C LEU A 363 -20.12 14.07 -6.27
N THR A 364 -21.07 13.52 -5.50
CA THR A 364 -21.65 14.15 -4.31
C THR A 364 -21.06 13.59 -3.01
N ASN A 365 -20.55 12.36 -3.05
CA ASN A 365 -19.90 11.70 -1.91
C ASN A 365 -18.52 12.31 -1.68
N GLN A 366 -18.25 12.73 -0.43
CA GLN A 366 -17.00 13.41 -0.05
C GLN A 366 -15.80 12.46 -0.09
N ASP A 367 -15.95 11.22 0.36
CA ASP A 367 -14.87 10.24 0.43
C ASP A 367 -14.37 9.90 -0.98
N LEU A 368 -15.27 9.68 -1.93
CA LEU A 368 -14.91 9.47 -3.33
C LEU A 368 -14.26 10.71 -3.97
N ARG A 369 -14.71 11.92 -3.59
CA ARG A 369 -14.07 13.17 -4.05
C ARG A 369 -12.65 13.28 -3.50
N GLU A 370 -12.45 12.97 -2.21
CA GLU A 370 -11.12 12.93 -1.60
C GLU A 370 -10.20 11.94 -2.31
N LYS A 371 -10.71 10.73 -2.62
CA LYS A 371 -9.93 9.74 -3.37
C LYS A 371 -9.54 10.25 -4.77
N VAL A 372 -10.38 11.03 -5.43
CA VAL A 372 -10.02 11.67 -6.71
C VAL A 372 -8.91 12.71 -6.51
N LEU A 373 -8.97 13.53 -5.45
CA LEU A 373 -7.88 14.47 -5.13
C LEU A 373 -6.56 13.74 -4.93
N PHE A 374 -6.57 12.68 -4.13
CA PHE A 374 -5.41 11.82 -3.92
C PHE A 374 -4.89 11.24 -5.25
N SER A 375 -5.76 10.60 -6.04
CA SER A 375 -5.38 9.95 -7.30
C SER A 375 -4.77 10.93 -8.30
N LEU A 376 -5.26 12.18 -8.35
CA LEU A 376 -4.70 13.22 -9.21
C LEU A 376 -3.36 13.75 -8.69
N SER A 377 -3.14 13.76 -7.38
CA SER A 377 -1.86 14.19 -6.79
C SER A 377 -0.70 13.26 -7.14
N GLN A 378 -0.99 11.97 -7.34
CA GLN A 378 0.02 10.97 -7.72
C GLN A 378 0.49 11.11 -9.18
N GLN A 379 -0.27 11.83 -10.02
CA GLN A 379 0.05 12.03 -11.44
C GLN A 379 0.84 13.32 -11.65
N ARG A 380 2.16 13.29 -11.44
CA ARG A 380 3.03 14.46 -11.62
C ARG A 380 3.14 14.89 -13.09
N GLY A 381 3.31 16.20 -13.32
CA GLY A 381 3.67 16.74 -14.64
C GLY A 381 2.52 16.97 -15.62
N VAL A 382 1.26 16.91 -15.17
CA VAL A 382 0.07 17.14 -15.99
C VAL A 382 -0.77 18.34 -15.52
N GLY A 383 -0.18 19.26 -14.74
CA GLY A 383 -0.85 20.46 -14.22
C GLY A 383 -1.92 20.16 -13.16
N ASN A 384 -1.77 19.05 -12.44
CA ASN A 384 -2.69 18.70 -11.37
C ASN A 384 -2.51 19.58 -10.15
N GLU A 385 -1.28 20.03 -9.87
CA GLU A 385 -0.99 20.97 -8.79
C GLU A 385 -1.83 22.25 -8.90
N GLN A 386 -1.97 22.81 -10.10
CA GLN A 386 -2.79 23.98 -10.32
C GLN A 386 -4.29 23.67 -10.19
N TRP A 387 -4.74 22.49 -10.66
CA TRP A 387 -6.12 22.06 -10.53
C TRP A 387 -6.49 21.87 -9.04
N LEU A 388 -5.62 21.22 -8.26
CA LEU A 388 -5.77 21.04 -6.80
C LEU A 388 -5.81 22.41 -6.10
N MET A 389 -4.93 23.34 -6.47
CA MET A 389 -4.97 24.71 -5.93
C MET A 389 -6.28 25.44 -6.24
N ASN A 390 -6.86 25.23 -7.43
CA ASN A 390 -8.16 25.82 -7.76
C ASN A 390 -9.29 25.28 -6.87
N ILE A 391 -9.25 23.99 -6.52
CA ILE A 391 -10.19 23.40 -5.53
C ILE A 391 -9.95 24.00 -4.14
N ALA A 392 -8.70 24.07 -3.70
CA ALA A 392 -8.33 24.59 -2.37
C ALA A 392 -8.81 26.03 -2.13
N VAL A 393 -8.78 26.88 -3.16
CA VAL A 393 -9.19 28.29 -3.03
C VAL A 393 -10.66 28.54 -3.35
N ASN A 394 -11.43 27.51 -3.76
CA ASN A 394 -12.83 27.66 -4.13
C ASN A 394 -13.72 27.72 -2.87
N PRO A 395 -14.34 28.87 -2.53
CA PRO A 395 -15.15 28.96 -1.30
C PRO A 395 -16.48 28.19 -1.37
N LYS A 396 -16.83 27.63 -2.52
CA LYS A 396 -18.04 26.80 -2.67
C LYS A 396 -17.79 25.33 -2.35
N GLU A 397 -16.52 24.93 -2.25
CA GLU A 397 -16.15 23.59 -1.86
C GLU A 397 -16.22 23.43 -0.35
N ASP A 398 -16.45 22.20 0.07
CA ASP A 398 -16.37 21.80 1.48
C ASP A 398 -14.98 22.11 2.06
N ILE A 399 -14.93 22.54 3.32
CA ILE A 399 -13.68 22.99 3.96
C ILE A 399 -12.65 21.85 4.04
N GLU A 400 -13.08 20.61 4.33
CA GLU A 400 -12.20 19.47 4.43
C GLU A 400 -11.61 19.12 3.05
N LEU A 401 -12.43 19.10 2.00
CA LEU A 401 -11.95 18.89 0.64
C LEU A 401 -10.97 19.98 0.19
N ARG A 402 -11.18 21.24 0.62
CA ARG A 402 -10.25 22.34 0.36
C ARG A 402 -8.90 22.13 1.07
N LYS A 403 -8.93 21.70 2.34
CA LYS A 403 -7.74 21.39 3.14
C LYS A 403 -6.96 20.24 2.50
N LYS A 404 -7.63 19.16 2.11
CA LYS A 404 -7.02 18.01 1.42
C LYS A 404 -6.42 18.42 0.06
N ALA A 405 -7.15 19.20 -0.73
CA ALA A 405 -6.67 19.69 -2.02
C ALA A 405 -5.40 20.57 -1.86
N LEU A 406 -5.37 21.43 -0.84
CA LEU A 406 -4.21 22.25 -0.52
C LEU A 406 -2.99 21.42 -0.10
N PHE A 407 -3.24 20.39 0.74
CA PHE A 407 -2.22 19.44 1.15
C PHE A 407 -1.61 18.74 -0.07
N TRP A 408 -2.43 18.14 -0.90
CA TRP A 408 -1.97 17.41 -2.08
C TRP A 408 -1.32 18.31 -3.13
N ALA A 409 -1.79 19.56 -3.31
CA ALA A 409 -1.11 20.55 -4.14
C ALA A 409 0.29 20.84 -3.61
N GLY A 410 0.42 20.96 -2.28
CA GLY A 410 1.71 21.13 -1.62
C GLY A 410 2.66 19.96 -1.90
N GLN A 411 2.20 18.72 -1.77
CA GLN A 411 2.99 17.53 -2.07
C GLN A 411 3.34 17.39 -3.56
N SER A 412 2.44 17.82 -4.45
CA SER A 412 2.67 17.78 -5.89
C SER A 412 3.67 18.85 -6.41
N GLY A 413 4.15 19.74 -5.53
CA GLY A 413 5.22 20.66 -5.86
C GLY A 413 4.77 22.06 -6.23
N VAL A 414 3.58 22.52 -5.81
CA VAL A 414 3.15 23.91 -6.01
C VAL A 414 4.19 24.89 -5.46
N ALA A 415 4.42 25.99 -6.14
CA ALA A 415 5.47 26.95 -5.78
C ALA A 415 5.16 27.67 -4.45
N ILE A 416 6.16 27.82 -3.58
CA ILE A 416 6.02 28.53 -2.29
C ILE A 416 5.46 29.95 -2.43
N PRO A 417 5.84 30.77 -3.43
CA PRO A 417 5.23 32.07 -3.62
C PRO A 417 3.72 32.03 -3.89
N GLU A 418 3.21 30.95 -4.45
CA GLU A 418 1.78 30.76 -4.68
C GLU A 418 1.07 30.43 -3.36
N LEU A 419 1.59 29.50 -2.56
CA LEU A 419 1.11 29.21 -1.21
C LEU A 419 1.10 30.46 -0.33
N SER A 420 2.16 31.25 -0.38
CA SER A 420 2.24 32.54 0.36
C SER A 420 1.13 33.49 -0.05
N ARG A 421 0.88 33.64 -1.35
CA ARG A 421 -0.21 34.50 -1.87
C ARG A 421 -1.59 34.01 -1.43
N VAL A 422 -1.77 32.69 -1.40
CA VAL A 422 -3.02 32.07 -0.92
C VAL A 422 -3.20 32.40 0.56
N TYR A 423 -2.19 32.21 1.40
CA TYR A 423 -2.21 32.58 2.81
C TYR A 423 -2.63 34.03 3.03
N ASP A 424 -2.00 34.95 2.31
CA ASP A 424 -2.22 36.42 2.49
C ASP A 424 -3.64 36.84 2.06
N ARG A 425 -4.28 36.11 1.15
CA ARG A 425 -5.60 36.43 0.61
C ARG A 425 -6.75 35.68 1.31
N MET A 426 -6.45 34.60 2.01
CA MET A 426 -7.48 33.84 2.72
C MET A 426 -7.94 34.56 3.99
N GLY A 427 -9.27 34.59 4.18
CA GLY A 427 -9.88 35.07 5.41
C GLY A 427 -10.18 33.93 6.41
N ASP A 428 -10.05 32.68 5.98
CA ASP A 428 -10.41 31.49 6.72
C ASP A 428 -9.20 30.99 7.52
N SER A 429 -9.32 30.92 8.86
CA SER A 429 -8.22 30.52 9.75
C SER A 429 -7.80 29.09 9.57
N GLU A 430 -8.74 28.16 9.33
CA GLU A 430 -8.43 26.74 9.11
C GLU A 430 -7.60 26.55 7.84
N MET A 431 -7.97 27.23 6.75
CA MET A 431 -7.19 27.17 5.53
C MET A 431 -5.80 27.85 5.66
N LYS A 432 -5.69 28.92 6.45
CA LYS A 432 -4.39 29.50 6.79
C LYS A 432 -3.52 28.53 7.58
N GLU A 433 -4.10 27.85 8.54
CA GLU A 433 -3.42 26.80 9.32
C GLU A 433 -2.90 25.70 8.39
N GLN A 434 -3.74 25.24 7.45
CA GLN A 434 -3.32 24.23 6.46
C GLN A 434 -2.16 24.74 5.58
N VAL A 435 -2.12 26.02 5.19
CA VAL A 435 -0.95 26.58 4.50
C VAL A 435 0.29 26.57 5.39
N ILE A 436 0.17 26.92 6.68
CA ILE A 436 1.28 26.85 7.64
C ILE A 436 1.81 25.42 7.71
N PHE A 437 0.92 24.43 7.78
CA PHE A 437 1.29 23.03 7.78
C PHE A 437 2.04 22.63 6.49
N VAL A 438 1.49 22.95 5.31
CA VAL A 438 2.14 22.63 4.02
C VAL A 438 3.52 23.29 3.90
N LEU A 439 3.67 24.53 4.37
CA LEU A 439 4.98 25.21 4.41
C LEU A 439 5.97 24.49 5.33
N SER A 440 5.50 23.98 6.48
CA SER A 440 6.33 23.28 7.44
C SER A 440 6.89 21.95 6.89
N GLN A 441 6.20 21.30 5.94
CA GLN A 441 6.69 20.09 5.29
C GLN A 441 7.86 20.35 4.32
N ARG A 442 8.12 21.62 3.98
CA ARG A 442 9.19 22.03 3.05
C ARG A 442 10.35 22.75 3.77
N GLN A 443 10.82 22.16 4.86
CA GLN A 443 11.87 22.75 5.71
C GLN A 443 13.20 23.00 5.00
N SER A 444 13.48 22.28 3.92
CA SER A 444 14.66 22.50 3.08
C SER A 444 14.54 23.71 2.15
N ASP A 445 13.34 24.22 1.95
CA ASP A 445 13.09 25.41 1.13
C ASP A 445 13.16 26.67 2.00
N ARG A 446 14.20 27.49 1.74
CA ARG A 446 14.42 28.73 2.49
C ARG A 446 13.22 29.68 2.39
N THR A 447 12.54 29.72 1.25
CA THR A 447 11.38 30.61 1.02
C THR A 447 10.19 30.19 1.88
N ALA A 448 9.99 28.87 2.05
CA ALA A 448 8.97 28.35 2.96
C ALA A 448 9.27 28.74 4.42
N MET A 449 10.52 28.56 4.84
CA MET A 449 10.96 28.96 6.19
C MET A 449 10.82 30.47 6.41
N ASP A 450 11.20 31.30 5.42
CA ASP A 450 11.06 32.75 5.51
C ASP A 450 9.58 33.16 5.69
N LYS A 451 8.64 32.48 5.00
CA LYS A 451 7.20 32.72 5.19
C LYS A 451 6.71 32.29 6.56
N LEU A 452 7.17 31.16 7.10
CA LEU A 452 6.85 30.75 8.46
C LEU A 452 7.34 31.73 9.51
N PHE A 453 8.57 32.28 9.36
CA PHE A 453 9.09 33.33 10.21
C PHE A 453 8.27 34.64 10.11
N ASP A 454 7.82 34.99 8.90
CA ASP A 454 6.96 36.17 8.69
C ASP A 454 5.63 35.98 9.44
N ILE A 455 4.97 34.82 9.30
CA ILE A 455 3.72 34.51 9.98
C ILE A 455 3.92 34.54 11.51
N ALA A 456 4.97 33.89 12.02
CA ALA A 456 5.27 33.84 13.44
C ALA A 456 5.52 35.26 14.06
N LYS A 457 5.98 36.21 13.26
CA LYS A 457 6.25 37.59 13.70
C LYS A 457 5.06 38.50 13.55
N ASN A 458 4.34 38.41 12.46
CA ASN A 458 3.48 39.50 11.95
C ASN A 458 1.99 39.12 11.85
N GLU A 459 1.63 37.79 11.93
CA GLU A 459 0.21 37.40 11.87
C GLU A 459 -0.56 37.95 13.06
N LYS A 460 -1.76 38.45 12.81
CA LYS A 460 -2.62 39.07 13.82
C LYS A 460 -3.30 38.05 14.70
N ASP A 461 -3.68 36.92 14.11
CA ASP A 461 -4.31 35.81 14.83
C ASP A 461 -3.26 35.13 15.73
N PRO A 462 -3.47 35.13 17.07
CA PRO A 462 -2.52 34.52 18.00
C PRO A 462 -2.39 33.01 17.85
N GLU A 463 -3.45 32.32 17.42
CA GLU A 463 -3.40 30.85 17.24
C GLU A 463 -2.56 30.51 16.00
N LEU A 464 -2.75 31.19 14.88
CA LEU A 464 -1.92 30.99 13.71
C LEU A 464 -0.43 31.34 13.97
N ARG A 465 -0.17 32.37 14.79
CA ARG A 465 1.22 32.66 15.22
C ARG A 465 1.81 31.50 16.02
N LYS A 466 1.04 30.95 16.98
CA LYS A 466 1.49 29.80 17.80
C LYS A 466 1.79 28.59 16.93
N LYS A 467 0.92 28.28 15.94
CA LYS A 467 1.14 27.17 15.00
C LYS A 467 2.43 27.38 14.20
N ALA A 468 2.67 28.58 13.67
CA ALA A 468 3.91 28.88 12.96
C ALA A 468 5.16 28.74 13.86
N ILE A 469 5.10 29.24 15.10
CA ILE A 469 6.18 29.11 16.11
C ILE A 469 6.42 27.62 16.42
N PHE A 470 5.35 26.83 16.60
CA PHE A 470 5.44 25.39 16.84
C PHE A 470 6.20 24.70 15.71
N TRP A 471 5.81 24.90 14.45
CA TRP A 471 6.44 24.27 13.31
C TRP A 471 7.88 24.75 13.07
N LEU A 472 8.17 26.05 13.33
CA LEU A 472 9.55 26.53 13.34
C LEU A 472 10.40 25.79 14.36
N GLY A 473 9.87 25.55 15.58
CA GLY A 473 10.56 24.80 16.63
C GLY A 473 10.87 23.35 16.26
N GLN A 474 10.10 22.74 15.34
CA GLN A 474 10.35 21.40 14.82
C GLN A 474 11.37 21.38 13.66
N SER A 475 11.70 22.55 13.12
CA SER A 475 12.61 22.65 11.98
C SER A 475 14.09 22.65 12.44
N ARG A 476 14.98 22.35 11.50
CA ARG A 476 16.43 22.41 11.69
C ARG A 476 17.06 23.71 11.21
N ASP A 477 16.24 24.74 10.92
CA ASP A 477 16.76 26.02 10.46
C ASP A 477 17.55 26.70 11.59
N PRO A 478 18.82 27.05 11.36
CA PRO A 478 19.70 27.62 12.41
C PRO A 478 19.19 28.96 12.94
N ARG A 479 18.32 29.67 12.23
CA ARG A 479 17.73 30.95 12.66
C ARG A 479 16.70 30.79 13.76
N VAL A 480 16.14 29.59 13.93
CA VAL A 480 15.03 29.34 14.88
C VAL A 480 15.49 29.57 16.32
N GLN A 481 16.69 29.13 16.68
CA GLN A 481 17.20 29.29 18.05
C GLN A 481 17.21 30.76 18.49
N GLN A 482 17.79 31.63 17.65
CA GLN A 482 17.84 33.06 17.96
C GLN A 482 16.45 33.68 17.96
N PHE A 483 15.59 33.30 17.02
CA PHE A 483 14.21 33.78 16.95
C PHE A 483 13.42 33.47 18.22
N LEU A 484 13.51 32.22 18.73
CA LEU A 484 12.83 31.81 19.97
C LEU A 484 13.37 32.54 21.20
N LEU A 485 14.70 32.76 21.29
CA LEU A 485 15.31 33.55 22.35
C LEU A 485 14.80 34.99 22.33
N ASP A 486 14.73 35.61 21.18
CA ASP A 486 14.21 36.99 21.02
C ASP A 486 12.72 37.08 21.41
N LEU A 487 11.98 36.03 21.16
CA LEU A 487 10.54 35.94 21.52
C LEU A 487 10.30 35.79 23.03
N ILE A 488 11.17 35.01 23.71
CA ILE A 488 11.09 34.78 25.16
C ILE A 488 11.50 36.01 25.94
N ASN A 489 12.41 36.83 25.39
CA ASN A 489 12.94 38.03 26.03
C ASN A 489 12.12 39.32 25.78
N ARG A 490 11.02 39.23 25.01
CA ARG A 490 10.03 40.30 24.83
C ARG A 490 9.05 40.38 25.98
#